data_f1b9ac823949e824690661a708db30e3
#
_entry.id   f1b9ac823949e824690661a708db30e3
#
_cell.length_a   1.000
_cell.length_b   1.000
_cell.length_c   1.000
_cell.angle_alpha   90.00
_cell.angle_beta   90.00
_cell.angle_gamma   90.00
#
_symmetry.space_group_name_H-M   'P 1'
#
loop_
_entity.id
_entity.type
_entity.pdbx_description
1 polymer ?
#
loop_
_entity_poly.entity_id
_entity_poly.type
_entity_poly.pdbx_seq_one_letter_code
_entity_poly.pdbx_strand_id
1 'polypeptide(L)'
;MKTINNLILLAAAAFLVLGACSSRGAVVKSDSEGGHDGLDTAAVVERVQEIYGAVFMVYNEADSLRNLDIDSMMANDVYERRADFEANYCSSEWNTLMKKVNEIDSLYHQNEMGFWDFDYWIMGQDWHNLSVSDVKVVEIIDAWAEVDLNLHNFDKVTPLCLTMKLENGTWRIDDFADKEFGTGFKQAMQEYIANETAEAKKK
;
A
#
# COMPACT_ATOMS: atom_id res chain seq x y z
N MET A 1 3.53 -53.30 -30.53
CA MET A 1 3.30 -53.92 -29.21
C MET A 1 3.62 -52.94 -28.10
N LYS A 2 2.57 -52.69 -27.32
CA LYS A 2 2.55 -52.12 -25.92
C LYS A 2 3.11 -50.74 -25.66
N THR A 3 2.19 -49.83 -25.65
CA THR A 3 1.96 -48.63 -24.81
C THR A 3 2.39 -48.79 -23.36
N ILE A 4 3.02 -47.75 -22.77
CA ILE A 4 2.86 -47.45 -21.36
C ILE A 4 2.73 -45.93 -21.21
N ASN A 5 1.53 -45.49 -20.87
CA ASN A 5 1.21 -44.16 -20.37
C ASN A 5 1.83 -43.95 -19.00
N ASN A 6 2.54 -42.87 -18.79
CA ASN A 6 2.78 -42.35 -17.47
C ASN A 6 2.12 -40.98 -17.34
N LEU A 7 0.95 -40.99 -16.76
CA LEU A 7 0.18 -39.86 -16.32
C LEU A 7 0.80 -39.33 -15.00
N ILE A 8 1.56 -38.26 -15.07
CA ILE A 8 2.02 -37.56 -13.88
C ILE A 8 0.94 -36.54 -13.51
N LEU A 9 0.20 -36.87 -12.46
CA LEU A 9 -0.78 -35.98 -11.81
C LEU A 9 0.00 -34.93 -11.02
N LEU A 10 0.13 -33.71 -11.54
CA LEU A 10 0.57 -32.55 -10.77
C LEU A 10 -0.64 -32.00 -10.02
N ALA A 11 -0.69 -32.26 -8.73
CA ALA A 11 -1.63 -31.60 -7.82
C ALA A 11 -1.15 -30.16 -7.60
N ALA A 12 -1.75 -29.21 -8.32
CA ALA A 12 -1.61 -27.80 -8.03
C ALA A 12 -2.45 -27.46 -6.79
N ALA A 13 -1.78 -27.29 -5.66
CA ALA A 13 -2.41 -26.72 -4.47
C ALA A 13 -2.53 -25.20 -4.71
N ALA A 14 -3.70 -24.79 -5.18
CA ALA A 14 -4.07 -23.38 -5.23
C ALA A 14 -4.37 -22.91 -3.81
N PHE A 15 -3.46 -22.20 -3.18
CA PHE A 15 -3.75 -21.38 -2.02
C PHE A 15 -4.46 -20.11 -2.49
N LEU A 16 -5.79 -20.16 -2.50
CA LEU A 16 -6.64 -18.98 -2.61
C LEU A 16 -6.63 -18.26 -1.26
N VAL A 17 -5.73 -17.29 -1.09
CA VAL A 17 -5.89 -16.30 -0.03
C VAL A 17 -6.86 -15.25 -0.56
N LEU A 18 -8.13 -15.47 -0.30
CA LEU A 18 -9.20 -14.49 -0.55
C LEU A 18 -9.13 -13.45 0.58
N GLY A 19 -8.31 -12.43 0.43
CA GLY A 19 -8.37 -11.20 1.22
C GLY A 19 -9.48 -10.30 0.68
N ALA A 20 -10.74 -10.68 0.88
CA ALA A 20 -11.84 -9.76 0.61
C ALA A 20 -12.12 -8.97 1.89
N CYS A 21 -11.97 -7.66 1.86
CA CYS A 21 -12.59 -6.75 2.83
C CYS A 21 -14.10 -6.95 2.79
N SER A 22 -14.59 -7.91 3.57
CA SER A 22 -16.02 -8.24 3.62
C SER A 22 -16.67 -7.42 4.74
N SER A 23 -17.49 -6.45 4.37
CA SER A 23 -18.38 -5.76 5.28
C SER A 23 -19.38 -6.74 5.89
N ARG A 24 -19.06 -7.35 7.02
CA ARG A 24 -20.01 -8.04 7.87
C ARG A 24 -20.18 -7.26 9.17
N GLY A 25 -21.34 -6.62 9.29
CA GLY A 25 -21.82 -6.14 10.59
C GLY A 25 -21.86 -7.32 11.56
N ALA A 26 -20.97 -7.35 12.53
CA ALA A 26 -21.00 -8.28 13.63
C ALA A 26 -21.33 -7.52 14.91
N VAL A 27 -22.41 -7.98 15.53
CA VAL A 27 -22.84 -7.61 16.88
C VAL A 27 -21.70 -7.95 17.85
N VAL A 28 -21.18 -6.92 18.51
CA VAL A 28 -20.19 -7.05 19.58
C VAL A 28 -20.89 -7.67 20.77
N LYS A 29 -20.59 -8.94 21.08
CA LYS A 29 -20.67 -9.49 22.43
C LYS A 29 -19.29 -9.37 23.05
N SER A 30 -19.17 -8.48 24.02
CA SER A 30 -18.08 -8.51 24.97
C SER A 30 -18.21 -9.78 25.81
N ASP A 31 -17.17 -10.58 25.84
CA ASP A 31 -16.65 -11.40 26.93
C ASP A 31 -15.77 -12.51 26.34
N SER A 32 -14.46 -12.37 26.47
CA SER A 32 -13.59 -13.48 26.87
C SER A 32 -12.15 -12.99 27.06
N GLU A 33 -11.72 -13.07 28.30
CA GLU A 33 -10.31 -13.15 28.66
C GLU A 33 -9.70 -14.37 27.95
N GLY A 34 -8.75 -14.13 27.08
CA GLY A 34 -7.97 -15.16 26.42
C GLY A 34 -6.68 -14.49 25.93
N GLY A 35 -5.58 -14.71 26.67
CA GLY A 35 -4.29 -14.12 26.40
C GLY A 35 -3.83 -14.36 24.97
N HIS A 36 -3.79 -13.30 24.20
CA HIS A 36 -2.93 -13.16 23.04
C HIS A 36 -1.73 -12.33 23.48
N ASP A 37 -0.55 -12.97 23.48
CA ASP A 37 0.71 -12.29 23.74
C ASP A 37 0.87 -11.08 22.82
N GLY A 38 0.53 -9.90 23.31
CA GLY A 38 1.29 -8.69 23.22
C GLY A 38 1.56 -8.04 21.89
N LEU A 39 0.80 -8.20 20.83
CA LEU A 39 0.82 -7.26 19.72
C LEU A 39 -0.10 -6.10 20.07
N ASP A 40 0.52 -4.99 20.48
CA ASP A 40 -0.17 -3.82 20.96
C ASP A 40 -0.83 -3.05 19.81
N THR A 41 -2.17 -3.04 19.79
CA THR A 41 -2.95 -2.24 18.83
C THR A 41 -2.58 -0.76 18.89
N ALA A 42 -2.20 -0.26 20.06
CA ALA A 42 -1.76 1.12 20.23
C ALA A 42 -0.45 1.38 19.47
N ALA A 43 0.49 0.44 19.49
CA ALA A 43 1.74 0.57 18.73
C ALA A 43 1.51 0.61 17.20
N VAL A 44 0.52 -0.13 16.70
CA VAL A 44 0.15 -0.07 15.27
C VAL A 44 -0.45 1.30 14.93
N VAL A 45 -1.40 1.79 15.73
CA VAL A 45 -2.02 3.11 15.54
C VAL A 45 -0.98 4.23 15.61
N GLU A 46 -0.12 4.22 16.62
CA GLU A 46 0.98 5.18 16.76
C GLU A 46 1.89 5.17 15.53
N ARG A 47 2.22 3.98 15.03
CA ARG A 47 3.08 3.85 13.85
C ARG A 47 2.42 4.41 12.59
N VAL A 48 1.14 4.17 12.36
CA VAL A 48 0.39 4.75 11.23
C VAL A 48 0.36 6.28 11.34
N GLN A 49 0.10 6.82 12.52
CA GLN A 49 0.10 8.25 12.76
C GLN A 49 1.49 8.88 12.55
N GLU A 50 2.55 8.20 13.00
CA GLU A 50 3.94 8.62 12.76
C GLU A 50 4.26 8.67 11.26
N ILE A 51 3.91 7.63 10.52
CA ILE A 51 4.14 7.55 9.07
C ILE A 51 3.43 8.70 8.35
N TYR A 52 2.12 8.86 8.55
CA TYR A 52 1.36 9.92 7.89
C TYR A 52 1.77 11.31 8.37
N GLY A 53 2.17 11.47 9.64
CA GLY A 53 2.73 12.71 10.14
C GLY A 53 4.02 13.11 9.38
N ALA A 54 4.92 12.15 9.16
CA ALA A 54 6.15 12.39 8.41
C ALA A 54 5.87 12.65 6.91
N VAL A 55 4.94 11.91 6.30
CA VAL A 55 4.51 12.10 4.91
C VAL A 55 3.94 13.50 4.74
N PHE A 56 2.96 13.90 5.55
CA PHE A 56 2.32 15.21 5.41
C PHE A 56 3.26 16.37 5.71
N MET A 57 4.27 16.18 6.56
CA MET A 57 5.29 17.20 6.80
C MET A 57 6.03 17.55 5.50
N VAL A 58 6.37 16.55 4.68
CA VAL A 58 7.06 16.76 3.39
C VAL A 58 6.16 17.52 2.41
N TYR A 59 4.88 17.17 2.30
CA TYR A 59 3.94 17.87 1.43
C TYR A 59 3.66 19.31 1.90
N ASN A 60 3.49 19.53 3.20
CA ASN A 60 3.26 20.87 3.76
C ASN A 60 4.48 21.77 3.59
N GLU A 61 5.69 21.23 3.65
CA GLU A 61 6.90 21.97 3.36
C GLU A 61 6.98 22.37 1.87
N ALA A 62 6.60 21.46 0.97
CA ALA A 62 6.50 21.77 -0.46
C ALA A 62 5.54 22.92 -0.74
N ASP A 63 4.38 22.94 -0.08
CA ASP A 63 3.42 24.05 -0.18
C ASP A 63 3.99 25.37 0.32
N SER A 64 4.70 25.32 1.42
CA SER A 64 5.34 26.51 1.99
C SER A 64 6.39 27.09 1.04
N LEU A 65 7.19 26.26 0.39
CA LEU A 65 8.19 26.66 -0.59
C LEU A 65 7.56 27.22 -1.86
N ARG A 66 6.48 26.62 -2.36
CA ARG A 66 5.70 27.13 -3.50
C ARG A 66 5.20 28.56 -3.27
N ASN A 67 4.66 28.81 -2.07
CA ASN A 67 4.08 30.10 -1.70
C ASN A 67 5.14 31.21 -1.54
N LEU A 68 6.40 30.85 -1.34
CA LEU A 68 7.50 31.81 -1.18
C LEU A 68 8.24 32.11 -2.48
N ASP A 69 7.80 31.55 -3.62
CA ASP A 69 8.49 31.69 -4.93
C ASP A 69 9.98 31.33 -4.85
N ILE A 70 10.31 30.40 -3.95
CA ILE A 70 11.68 29.95 -3.70
C ILE A 70 12.10 28.97 -4.78
N ASP A 71 13.28 29.20 -5.31
CA ASP A 71 13.97 28.57 -6.42
C ASP A 71 13.80 27.03 -6.47
N SER A 72 13.71 26.51 -7.68
CA SER A 72 13.51 25.10 -8.04
C SER A 72 14.46 24.10 -7.35
N MET A 73 15.59 24.53 -6.83
CA MET A 73 16.53 23.69 -6.10
C MET A 73 15.96 23.18 -4.75
N MET A 74 15.20 24.02 -4.02
CA MET A 74 14.61 23.62 -2.74
C MET A 74 13.36 22.73 -2.94
N ALA A 75 12.64 22.92 -4.06
CA ALA A 75 11.55 22.02 -4.42
C ALA A 75 12.06 20.61 -4.72
N ASN A 76 13.24 20.45 -5.32
CA ASN A 76 13.84 19.14 -5.60
C ASN A 76 14.16 18.36 -4.33
N ASP A 77 14.63 19.01 -3.26
CA ASP A 77 14.89 18.34 -1.96
C ASP A 77 13.62 17.72 -1.37
N VAL A 78 12.47 18.38 -1.53
CA VAL A 78 11.18 17.82 -1.10
C VAL A 78 10.79 16.61 -1.92
N TYR A 79 10.98 16.65 -3.24
CA TYR A 79 10.71 15.49 -4.10
C TYR A 79 11.66 14.32 -3.84
N GLU A 80 12.93 14.58 -3.52
CA GLU A 80 13.88 13.55 -3.12
C GLU A 80 13.43 12.85 -1.83
N ARG A 81 12.98 13.61 -0.82
CA ARG A 81 12.43 13.03 0.42
C ARG A 81 11.14 12.24 0.21
N ARG A 82 10.32 12.65 -0.77
CA ARG A 82 9.15 11.87 -1.19
C ARG A 82 9.56 10.52 -1.77
N ALA A 83 10.65 10.46 -2.53
CA ALA A 83 11.16 9.22 -3.12
C ALA A 83 11.64 8.19 -2.08
N ASP A 84 11.90 8.60 -0.85
CA ASP A 84 12.33 7.72 0.23
C ASP A 84 11.16 7.09 1.02
N PHE A 85 9.91 7.49 0.78
CA PHE A 85 8.78 7.01 1.58
C PHE A 85 8.62 5.49 1.52
N GLU A 86 8.70 4.90 0.34
CA GLU A 86 8.57 3.47 0.16
C GLU A 86 9.68 2.71 0.91
N ALA A 87 10.92 3.18 0.81
CA ALA A 87 12.05 2.56 1.50
C ALA A 87 11.93 2.67 3.03
N ASN A 88 11.41 3.81 3.53
CA ASN A 88 11.31 4.08 4.95
C ASN A 88 10.08 3.46 5.62
N TYR A 89 8.95 3.40 4.91
CA TYR A 89 7.65 3.11 5.51
C TYR A 89 6.95 1.87 4.97
N CYS A 90 7.31 1.42 3.76
CA CYS A 90 6.69 0.23 3.17
C CYS A 90 7.47 -1.06 3.44
N SER A 91 6.79 -2.18 3.29
CA SER A 91 7.36 -3.52 3.41
C SER A 91 8.38 -3.82 2.31
N SER A 92 9.20 -4.82 2.55
CA SER A 92 10.14 -5.33 1.54
C SER A 92 9.43 -5.89 0.30
N GLU A 93 8.22 -6.43 0.48
CA GLU A 93 7.40 -6.97 -0.61
C GLU A 93 6.82 -5.86 -1.47
N TRP A 94 6.24 -4.82 -0.86
CA TRP A 94 5.79 -3.62 -1.56
C TRP A 94 6.92 -3.00 -2.39
N ASN A 95 8.08 -2.78 -1.78
CA ASN A 95 9.25 -2.21 -2.46
C ASN A 95 9.72 -3.06 -3.65
N THR A 96 9.62 -4.40 -3.53
CA THR A 96 9.96 -5.32 -4.63
C THR A 96 8.99 -5.18 -5.80
N LEU A 97 7.69 -5.04 -5.53
CA LEU A 97 6.67 -4.83 -6.58
C LEU A 97 6.85 -3.47 -7.23
N MET A 98 7.00 -2.40 -6.45
CA MET A 98 7.25 -1.04 -6.95
C MET A 98 8.46 -0.98 -7.88
N LYS A 99 9.55 -1.64 -7.50
CA LYS A 99 10.73 -1.71 -8.36
C LYS A 99 10.42 -2.35 -9.72
N LYS A 100 9.64 -3.43 -9.75
CA LYS A 100 9.24 -4.09 -10.99
C LYS A 100 8.31 -3.23 -11.84
N VAL A 101 7.35 -2.55 -11.22
CA VAL A 101 6.48 -1.59 -11.91
C VAL A 101 7.32 -0.50 -12.57
N ASN A 102 8.22 0.14 -11.83
CA ASN A 102 9.10 1.19 -12.34
C ASN A 102 10.03 0.70 -13.47
N GLU A 103 10.52 -0.54 -13.39
CA GLU A 103 11.31 -1.16 -14.47
C GLU A 103 10.48 -1.32 -15.75
N ILE A 104 9.23 -1.77 -15.64
CA ILE A 104 8.31 -1.92 -16.78
C ILE A 104 7.97 -0.55 -17.37
N ASP A 105 7.60 0.42 -16.56
CA ASP A 105 7.28 1.77 -17.01
C ASP A 105 8.47 2.40 -17.75
N SER A 106 9.67 2.25 -17.19
CA SER A 106 10.89 2.75 -17.82
C SER A 106 11.22 2.09 -19.17
N LEU A 107 10.85 0.82 -19.35
CA LEU A 107 11.14 0.08 -20.57
C LEU A 107 10.08 0.28 -21.67
N TYR A 108 8.81 0.37 -21.29
CA TYR A 108 7.70 0.28 -22.25
C TYR A 108 6.84 1.54 -22.31
N HIS A 109 6.87 2.41 -21.27
CA HIS A 109 5.98 3.56 -21.14
C HIS A 109 6.73 4.90 -20.98
N GLN A 110 7.92 5.03 -21.59
CA GLN A 110 8.80 6.22 -21.42
C GLN A 110 8.17 7.57 -21.79
N ASN A 111 7.15 7.58 -22.66
CA ASN A 111 6.46 8.78 -23.12
C ASN A 111 4.95 8.73 -22.83
N GLU A 112 4.53 7.81 -22.01
CA GLU A 112 3.15 7.57 -21.64
C GLU A 112 3.00 7.67 -20.12
N MET A 113 1.77 7.73 -19.64
CA MET A 113 1.47 7.60 -18.23
C MET A 113 1.78 6.16 -17.82
N GLY A 114 2.63 5.98 -16.80
CA GLY A 114 2.94 4.66 -16.24
C GLY A 114 1.78 4.08 -15.44
N PHE A 115 2.08 3.11 -14.61
CA PHE A 115 1.08 2.44 -13.78
C PHE A 115 0.35 3.41 -12.82
N TRP A 116 1.10 4.35 -12.21
CA TRP A 116 0.54 5.34 -11.30
C TRP A 116 0.21 6.64 -12.02
N ASP A 117 -1.06 7.03 -12.00
CA ASP A 117 -1.56 8.31 -12.48
C ASP A 117 -1.89 9.30 -11.34
N PHE A 118 -1.70 8.88 -10.09
CA PHE A 118 -1.87 9.68 -8.87
C PHE A 118 -0.87 9.25 -7.79
N ASP A 119 -0.69 10.10 -6.80
CA ASP A 119 0.10 9.75 -5.61
C ASP A 119 -0.79 9.04 -4.58
N TYR A 120 -0.53 7.76 -4.35
CA TYR A 120 -1.31 6.92 -3.44
C TYR A 120 -1.10 7.24 -1.96
N TRP A 121 -0.04 7.98 -1.59
CA TRP A 121 0.15 8.46 -0.23
C TRP A 121 -0.88 9.51 0.18
N ILE A 122 -1.38 10.27 -0.78
CA ILE A 122 -2.34 11.36 -0.61
C ILE A 122 -3.64 11.14 -1.37
N MET A 123 -3.77 10.03 -2.10
CA MET A 123 -4.92 9.66 -2.93
C MET A 123 -5.33 10.77 -3.89
N GLY A 124 -4.33 11.37 -4.55
CA GLY A 124 -4.56 12.49 -5.47
C GLY A 124 -3.32 12.90 -6.26
N GLN A 125 -3.51 13.78 -7.24
CA GLN A 125 -2.42 14.39 -8.02
C GLN A 125 -1.91 15.68 -7.35
N ASP A 126 -2.80 16.36 -6.62
CA ASP A 126 -2.53 17.56 -5.86
C ASP A 126 -2.96 17.38 -4.40
N TRP A 127 -2.52 18.29 -3.53
CA TRP A 127 -2.81 18.20 -2.11
C TRP A 127 -3.13 19.57 -1.48
N HIS A 128 -4.00 19.52 -0.48
CA HIS A 128 -4.29 20.65 0.39
C HIS A 128 -4.92 20.16 1.70
N ASN A 129 -4.50 20.73 2.82
CA ASN A 129 -5.03 20.38 4.15
C ASN A 129 -4.99 18.87 4.47
N LEU A 130 -3.86 18.22 4.17
CA LEU A 130 -3.70 16.78 4.39
C LEU A 130 -3.83 16.41 5.87
N SER A 131 -4.66 15.43 6.15
CA SER A 131 -4.76 14.82 7.49
C SER A 131 -5.30 13.40 7.40
N VAL A 132 -5.14 12.63 8.48
CA VAL A 132 -5.82 11.35 8.69
C VAL A 132 -6.66 11.41 9.94
N SER A 133 -7.81 10.73 9.92
CA SER A 133 -8.69 10.55 11.06
C SER A 133 -9.15 9.10 11.17
N ASP A 134 -9.81 8.79 12.30
CA ASP A 134 -10.45 7.50 12.55
C ASP A 134 -9.54 6.28 12.37
N VAL A 135 -8.24 6.44 12.69
CA VAL A 135 -7.26 5.36 12.61
C VAL A 135 -7.64 4.26 13.59
N LYS A 136 -7.99 3.11 13.06
CA LYS A 136 -8.51 1.98 13.84
C LYS A 136 -7.94 0.67 13.33
N VAL A 137 -7.31 -0.08 14.22
CA VAL A 137 -6.94 -1.48 13.95
C VAL A 137 -8.21 -2.33 13.91
N VAL A 138 -8.43 -2.99 12.79
CA VAL A 138 -9.56 -3.90 12.56
C VAL A 138 -9.21 -5.28 13.07
N GLU A 139 -8.01 -5.74 12.75
CA GLU A 139 -7.51 -7.06 13.11
C GLU A 139 -5.99 -7.05 13.24
N ILE A 140 -5.45 -7.89 14.14
CA ILE A 140 -4.02 -8.25 14.19
C ILE A 140 -3.93 -9.76 14.24
N ILE A 141 -3.19 -10.34 13.29
CA ILE A 141 -2.89 -11.77 13.25
C ILE A 141 -1.39 -11.94 13.03
N ASP A 142 -0.71 -12.54 14.00
CA ASP A 142 0.74 -12.76 13.96
C ASP A 142 1.52 -11.46 13.65
N ALA A 143 2.18 -11.42 12.51
CA ALA A 143 2.99 -10.28 12.04
C ALA A 143 2.22 -9.35 11.09
N TRP A 144 0.89 -9.41 11.05
CA TRP A 144 0.03 -8.62 10.17
C TRP A 144 -1.02 -7.87 10.95
N ALA A 145 -1.33 -6.67 10.50
CA ALA A 145 -2.45 -5.89 11.01
C ALA A 145 -3.22 -5.24 9.85
N GLU A 146 -4.54 -5.21 9.98
CA GLU A 146 -5.42 -4.45 9.11
C GLU A 146 -5.84 -3.17 9.84
N VAL A 147 -5.67 -2.02 9.19
CA VAL A 147 -5.93 -0.71 9.78
C VAL A 147 -6.81 0.11 8.86
N ASP A 148 -7.97 0.49 9.37
CA ASP A 148 -8.86 1.44 8.72
C ASP A 148 -8.48 2.87 9.10
N LEU A 149 -8.60 3.79 8.14
CA LEU A 149 -8.47 5.21 8.38
C LEU A 149 -9.24 6.03 7.33
N ASN A 150 -9.46 7.30 7.61
CA ASN A 150 -9.93 8.28 6.65
C ASN A 150 -8.78 9.23 6.30
N LEU A 151 -8.43 9.31 5.01
CA LEU A 151 -7.48 10.29 4.50
C LEU A 151 -8.23 11.50 3.96
N HIS A 152 -7.86 12.67 4.44
CA HIS A 152 -8.43 13.95 4.01
C HIS A 152 -7.45 14.65 3.08
N ASN A 153 -7.94 15.05 1.91
CA ASN A 153 -7.19 15.84 0.94
C ASN A 153 -8.16 16.81 0.24
N PHE A 154 -7.93 18.10 0.32
CA PHE A 154 -8.92 19.15 0.01
C PHE A 154 -10.20 18.93 0.83
N ASP A 155 -11.37 18.95 0.16
CA ASP A 155 -12.67 18.65 0.77
C ASP A 155 -13.05 17.16 0.62
N LYS A 156 -12.18 16.32 0.05
CA LYS A 156 -12.41 14.90 -0.15
C LYS A 156 -11.94 14.11 1.08
N VAL A 157 -12.75 13.14 1.46
CA VAL A 157 -12.40 12.12 2.44
C VAL A 157 -12.37 10.77 1.72
N THR A 158 -11.21 10.11 1.74
CA THR A 158 -11.03 8.79 1.15
C THR A 158 -10.87 7.76 2.25
N PRO A 159 -11.81 6.81 2.41
CA PRO A 159 -11.67 5.73 3.38
C PRO A 159 -10.65 4.72 2.87
N LEU A 160 -9.57 4.53 3.62
CA LEU A 160 -8.50 3.58 3.32
C LEU A 160 -8.51 2.40 4.27
N CYS A 161 -8.03 1.27 3.76
CA CYS A 161 -7.59 0.14 4.52
C CYS A 161 -6.10 -0.06 4.25
N LEU A 162 -5.28 -0.05 5.29
CA LEU A 162 -3.86 -0.39 5.20
C LEU A 162 -3.65 -1.81 5.69
N THR A 163 -2.91 -2.60 4.93
CA THR A 163 -2.29 -3.81 5.47
C THR A 163 -0.93 -3.46 6.02
N MET A 164 -0.72 -3.69 7.30
CA MET A 164 0.56 -3.48 7.97
C MET A 164 1.27 -4.82 8.17
N LYS A 165 2.58 -4.85 8.04
CA LYS A 165 3.43 -6.02 8.25
C LYS A 165 4.53 -5.71 9.24
N LEU A 166 4.74 -6.57 10.23
CA LEU A 166 5.83 -6.45 11.17
C LEU A 166 7.12 -7.03 10.55
N GLU A 167 8.05 -6.16 10.20
CA GLU A 167 9.36 -6.53 9.67
C GLU A 167 10.48 -6.01 10.56
N ASN A 168 11.34 -6.90 11.06
CA ASN A 168 12.47 -6.55 11.94
C ASN A 168 12.05 -5.72 13.18
N GLY A 169 10.89 -6.03 13.75
CA GLY A 169 10.35 -5.34 14.93
C GLY A 169 9.71 -3.97 14.65
N THR A 170 9.49 -3.61 13.37
CA THR A 170 8.86 -2.35 12.96
C THR A 170 7.67 -2.62 12.06
N TRP A 171 6.53 -2.01 12.36
CA TRP A 171 5.36 -2.06 11.50
C TRP A 171 5.58 -1.22 10.23
N ARG A 172 5.35 -1.82 9.07
CA ARG A 172 5.49 -1.22 7.74
C ARG A 172 4.20 -1.39 6.96
N ILE A 173 3.88 -0.45 6.09
CA ILE A 173 2.74 -0.58 5.19
C ILE A 173 3.08 -1.61 4.12
N ASP A 174 2.26 -2.65 4.01
CA ASP A 174 2.42 -3.71 3.02
C ASP A 174 1.46 -3.56 1.85
N ASP A 175 0.29 -2.95 2.07
CA ASP A 175 -0.66 -2.61 1.01
C ASP A 175 -1.51 -1.40 1.41
N PHE A 176 -1.98 -0.69 0.38
CA PHE A 176 -2.99 0.34 0.47
C PHE A 176 -4.21 -0.12 -0.32
N ALA A 177 -5.39 0.05 0.23
CA ALA A 177 -6.64 -0.20 -0.46
C ALA A 177 -7.60 0.97 -0.25
N ASP A 178 -8.07 1.56 -1.34
CA ASP A 178 -9.24 2.42 -1.30
C ASP A 178 -10.48 1.54 -1.13
N LYS A 179 -11.24 1.73 -0.07
CA LYS A 179 -12.41 0.92 0.23
C LYS A 179 -13.54 1.04 -0.81
N GLU A 180 -13.55 2.11 -1.57
CA GLU A 180 -14.51 2.29 -2.65
C GLU A 180 -14.17 1.42 -3.87
N PHE A 181 -12.88 1.17 -4.14
CA PHE A 181 -12.43 0.35 -5.28
C PHE A 181 -12.31 -1.15 -4.95
N GLY A 182 -12.26 -1.52 -3.66
CA GLY A 182 -12.40 -2.89 -3.20
C GLY A 182 -11.21 -3.83 -3.43
N THR A 183 -10.13 -3.38 -4.09
CA THR A 183 -8.89 -4.15 -4.31
C THR A 183 -7.68 -3.39 -3.78
N GLY A 184 -6.72 -4.12 -3.21
CA GLY A 184 -5.44 -3.54 -2.79
C GLY A 184 -4.55 -3.21 -3.99
N PHE A 185 -3.69 -2.24 -3.82
CA PHE A 185 -2.77 -1.81 -4.88
C PHE A 185 -1.68 -2.85 -5.18
N LYS A 186 -1.34 -3.72 -4.21
CA LYS A 186 -0.44 -4.86 -4.48
C LYS A 186 -1.01 -5.79 -5.53
N GLN A 187 -2.30 -6.11 -5.44
CA GLN A 187 -2.96 -6.94 -6.45
C GLN A 187 -2.93 -6.24 -7.81
N ALA A 188 -3.26 -4.96 -7.87
CA ALA A 188 -3.22 -4.20 -9.12
C ALA A 188 -1.81 -4.18 -9.75
N MET A 189 -0.76 -3.96 -8.94
CA MET A 189 0.64 -4.04 -9.41
C MET A 189 1.00 -5.44 -9.94
N GLN A 190 0.57 -6.50 -9.27
CA GLN A 190 0.83 -7.87 -9.70
C GLN A 190 0.17 -8.19 -11.04
N GLU A 191 -1.08 -7.77 -11.21
CA GLU A 191 -1.83 -7.92 -12.46
C GLU A 191 -1.17 -7.13 -13.60
N TYR A 192 -0.77 -5.89 -13.34
CA TYR A 192 -0.04 -5.05 -14.29
C TYR A 192 1.26 -5.72 -14.75
N ILE A 193 2.11 -6.14 -13.80
CA ILE A 193 3.37 -6.82 -14.08
C ILE A 193 3.14 -8.09 -14.93
N ALA A 194 2.12 -8.87 -14.61
CA ALA A 194 1.80 -10.10 -15.35
C ALA A 194 1.37 -9.81 -16.79
N ASN A 195 0.52 -8.81 -17.00
CA ASN A 195 0.01 -8.41 -18.30
C ASN A 195 1.12 -7.87 -19.20
N GLU A 196 1.92 -6.93 -18.72
CA GLU A 196 3.01 -6.34 -19.48
C GLU A 196 4.09 -7.37 -19.85
N THR A 197 4.41 -8.27 -18.90
CA THR A 197 5.36 -9.37 -19.18
C THR A 197 4.83 -10.34 -20.23
N ALA A 198 3.51 -10.57 -20.29
CA ALA A 198 2.89 -11.44 -21.29
C ALA A 198 2.87 -10.79 -22.67
N GLU A 199 2.66 -9.47 -22.76
CA GLU A 199 2.68 -8.71 -24.01
C GLU A 199 4.09 -8.59 -24.60
N ALA A 200 5.09 -8.35 -23.75
CA ALA A 200 6.48 -8.29 -24.17
C ALA A 200 6.98 -9.60 -24.83
N LYS A 201 6.45 -10.75 -24.41
CA LYS A 201 6.79 -12.07 -25.00
C LYS A 201 6.16 -12.31 -26.39
N LYS A 202 5.19 -11.49 -26.81
CA LYS A 202 4.51 -11.63 -28.12
C LYS A 202 5.18 -10.79 -29.22
N LYS A 203 6.04 -9.87 -28.82
CA LYS A 203 6.83 -8.99 -29.73
C LYS A 203 8.18 -9.61 -30.04
#